data_b9b6b6eb8e55b7a8fb31bd1e16d3bf01
#
_entry.id   b9b6b6eb8e55b7a8fb31bd1e16d3bf01
#
_cell.length_a   1.000
_cell.length_b   1.000
_cell.length_c   1.000
_cell.angle_alpha   90.00
_cell.angle_beta   90.00
_cell.angle_gamma   90.00
#
_symmetry.space_group_name_H-M   'P 1'
#
loop_
_entity.id
_entity.type
_entity.pdbx_description
1 polymer ?
#
loop_
_entity_poly.entity_id
_entity_poly.type
_entity_poly.pdbx_seq_one_letter_code
_entity_poly.pdbx_strand_id
1 'polypeptide(L)'
;TRVIVHRVAWLLRESMVQPDAIMVLAYNRAAANEIRRRLWALVGTDAAGVTVQTLHGLAMRLTGTSYAVAIERGEAVDFGAVIRDATRCLRAAEKAEDGGEEVGAGNVGASIVRDRLLAGLRFLLVDEYQDINGDHYELISAVAGRKLQTEEDRVCLMVVGDDDQNIYAFDGASVRYIRQFETDYAARRYALVENYRSTRHIIDCANRVIEHARERMKARETIRVDHARRAQPDGGAQAERDPLTGGRVHVLEVPRDPHQEVQLALAELQRLHGLIASGGAGQWGRFAVIARRWEDLE
;
A
#
# COMPACT_ATOMS: atom_id res chain seq x y z
N THR A 1 -0.63 -5.11 -3.84
CA THR A 1 -1.68 -4.63 -4.79
C THR A 1 -2.33 -5.76 -5.60
N ARG A 2 -1.57 -6.66 -6.32
CA ARG A 2 -2.16 -7.70 -7.19
C ARG A 2 -3.13 -8.62 -6.45
N VAL A 3 -2.79 -9.04 -5.24
CA VAL A 3 -3.64 -9.90 -4.40
C VAL A 3 -4.98 -9.23 -4.10
N ILE A 4 -4.98 -7.95 -3.76
CA ILE A 4 -6.20 -7.16 -3.51
C ILE A 4 -7.10 -7.16 -4.74
N VAL A 5 -6.55 -6.86 -5.92
CA VAL A 5 -7.32 -6.82 -7.17
C VAL A 5 -7.97 -8.18 -7.47
N HIS A 6 -7.23 -9.28 -7.33
CA HIS A 6 -7.78 -10.62 -7.54
C HIS A 6 -8.79 -11.02 -6.45
N ARG A 7 -8.59 -10.60 -5.20
CA ARG A 7 -9.57 -10.85 -4.12
C ARG A 7 -10.88 -10.13 -4.37
N VAL A 8 -10.83 -8.86 -4.80
CA VAL A 8 -12.03 -8.12 -5.18
C VAL A 8 -12.73 -8.77 -6.37
N ALA A 9 -11.98 -9.14 -7.41
CA ALA A 9 -12.54 -9.85 -8.57
C ALA A 9 -13.24 -11.16 -8.17
N TRP A 10 -12.66 -11.91 -7.25
CA TRP A 10 -13.24 -13.16 -6.73
C TRP A 10 -14.52 -12.89 -5.91
N LEU A 11 -14.54 -11.84 -5.07
CA LEU A 11 -15.72 -11.43 -4.32
C LEU A 11 -16.88 -11.08 -5.24
N LEU A 12 -16.60 -10.37 -6.33
CA LEU A 12 -17.61 -9.96 -7.30
C LEU A 12 -18.17 -11.15 -8.10
N ARG A 13 -17.30 -12.02 -8.61
CA ARG A 13 -17.68 -13.05 -9.60
C ARG A 13 -18.05 -14.39 -8.99
N GLU A 14 -17.28 -14.82 -7.97
CA GLU A 14 -17.50 -16.15 -7.37
C GLU A 14 -18.37 -16.08 -6.12
N SER A 15 -18.20 -15.02 -5.31
CA SER A 15 -18.99 -14.83 -4.08
C SER A 15 -20.22 -13.96 -4.30
N MET A 16 -20.45 -13.43 -5.49
CA MET A 16 -21.60 -12.61 -5.90
C MET A 16 -21.86 -11.44 -4.94
N VAL A 17 -20.80 -10.85 -4.40
CA VAL A 17 -20.89 -9.69 -3.52
C VAL A 17 -21.20 -8.46 -4.35
N GLN A 18 -22.12 -7.62 -3.88
CA GLN A 18 -22.44 -6.37 -4.55
C GLN A 18 -21.24 -5.43 -4.55
N PRO A 19 -20.96 -4.72 -5.66
CA PRO A 19 -19.77 -3.88 -5.78
C PRO A 19 -19.68 -2.77 -4.71
N ASP A 20 -20.80 -2.18 -4.33
CA ASP A 20 -20.90 -1.13 -3.30
C ASP A 20 -20.64 -1.65 -1.87
N ALA A 21 -20.74 -2.96 -1.66
CA ALA A 21 -20.37 -3.61 -0.40
C ALA A 21 -18.86 -3.80 -0.23
N ILE A 22 -18.03 -3.37 -1.20
CA ILE A 22 -16.59 -3.55 -1.20
C ILE A 22 -15.88 -2.19 -1.21
N MET A 23 -14.99 -1.99 -0.22
CA MET A 23 -14.11 -0.83 -0.16
C MET A 23 -12.64 -1.26 -0.13
N VAL A 24 -11.81 -0.58 -0.93
CA VAL A 24 -10.36 -0.75 -0.95
C VAL A 24 -9.71 0.56 -0.53
N LEU A 25 -8.86 0.50 0.49
CA LEU A 25 -8.05 1.61 0.96
C LEU A 25 -6.61 1.43 0.50
N ALA A 26 -6.09 2.44 -0.18
CA ALA A 26 -4.71 2.49 -0.65
C ALA A 26 -3.92 3.57 0.11
N TYR A 27 -2.60 3.40 0.19
CA TYR A 27 -1.74 4.35 0.87
C TYR A 27 -1.75 5.75 0.20
N ASN A 28 -1.70 5.81 -1.13
CA ASN A 28 -1.69 7.07 -1.87
C ASN A 28 -2.60 7.05 -3.10
N ARG A 29 -2.78 8.22 -3.73
CA ARG A 29 -3.65 8.39 -4.91
C ARG A 29 -3.17 7.58 -6.12
N ALA A 30 -1.87 7.47 -6.34
CA ALA A 30 -1.30 6.70 -7.44
C ALA A 30 -1.63 5.22 -7.30
N ALA A 31 -1.47 4.65 -6.09
CA ALA A 31 -1.84 3.28 -5.78
C ALA A 31 -3.35 3.04 -5.95
N ALA A 32 -4.20 3.96 -5.48
CA ALA A 32 -5.65 3.87 -5.66
C ALA A 32 -6.04 3.84 -7.16
N ASN A 33 -5.44 4.71 -7.97
CA ASN A 33 -5.68 4.76 -9.42
C ASN A 33 -5.20 3.47 -10.11
N GLU A 34 -4.06 2.93 -9.72
CA GLU A 34 -3.53 1.68 -10.26
C GLU A 34 -4.41 0.48 -9.90
N ILE A 35 -4.95 0.43 -8.67
CA ILE A 35 -5.92 -0.60 -8.26
C ILE A 35 -7.17 -0.52 -9.13
N ARG A 36 -7.75 0.68 -9.31
CA ARG A 36 -8.93 0.89 -10.16
C ARG A 36 -8.68 0.43 -11.59
N ARG A 37 -7.55 0.85 -12.18
CA ARG A 37 -7.18 0.49 -13.54
C ARG A 37 -7.05 -1.03 -13.72
N ARG A 38 -6.37 -1.70 -12.77
CA ARG A 38 -6.20 -3.17 -12.82
C ARG A 38 -7.50 -3.91 -12.59
N LEU A 39 -8.33 -3.44 -11.67
CA LEU A 39 -9.61 -4.04 -11.40
C LEU A 39 -10.53 -3.93 -12.63
N TRP A 40 -10.59 -2.75 -13.24
CA TRP A 40 -11.33 -2.55 -14.48
C TRP A 40 -10.85 -3.44 -15.62
N ALA A 41 -9.52 -3.57 -15.79
CA ALA A 41 -8.95 -4.47 -16.80
C ALA A 41 -9.27 -5.95 -16.55
N LEU A 42 -9.49 -6.35 -15.29
CA LEU A 42 -9.75 -7.74 -14.92
C LEU A 42 -11.23 -8.12 -14.99
N VAL A 43 -12.12 -7.26 -14.53
CA VAL A 43 -13.55 -7.57 -14.37
C VAL A 43 -14.48 -6.59 -15.11
N GLY A 44 -13.95 -5.56 -15.77
CA GLY A 44 -14.74 -4.61 -16.55
C GLY A 44 -15.78 -3.89 -15.72
N THR A 45 -17.00 -3.84 -16.24
CA THR A 45 -18.17 -3.16 -15.62
C THR A 45 -18.57 -3.73 -14.26
N ASP A 46 -18.21 -4.97 -13.94
CA ASP A 46 -18.48 -5.57 -12.62
C ASP A 46 -17.78 -4.81 -11.49
N ALA A 47 -16.73 -4.04 -11.81
CA ALA A 47 -16.05 -3.17 -10.86
C ALA A 47 -16.81 -1.86 -10.56
N ALA A 48 -17.84 -1.54 -11.34
CA ALA A 48 -18.62 -0.31 -11.13
C ALA A 48 -19.32 -0.37 -9.76
N GLY A 49 -19.08 0.63 -8.93
CA GLY A 49 -19.59 0.67 -7.55
C GLY A 49 -18.56 0.28 -6.48
N VAL A 50 -17.50 -0.47 -6.82
CA VAL A 50 -16.41 -0.73 -5.86
C VAL A 50 -15.74 0.59 -5.47
N THR A 51 -15.74 0.88 -4.17
CA THR A 51 -15.08 2.08 -3.65
C THR A 51 -13.58 1.82 -3.52
N VAL A 52 -12.75 2.57 -4.27
CA VAL A 52 -11.28 2.54 -4.12
C VAL A 52 -10.81 3.95 -3.82
N GLN A 53 -10.19 4.18 -2.67
CA GLN A 53 -9.75 5.51 -2.24
C GLN A 53 -8.57 5.44 -1.27
N THR A 54 -8.01 6.59 -0.88
CA THR A 54 -7.01 6.67 0.18
C THR A 54 -7.66 6.82 1.55
N LEU A 55 -6.92 6.53 2.62
CA LEU A 55 -7.36 6.77 4.00
C LEU A 55 -7.75 8.24 4.22
N HIS A 56 -6.94 9.18 3.75
CA HIS A 56 -7.25 10.61 3.79
C HIS A 56 -8.52 10.97 2.99
N GLY A 57 -8.70 10.36 1.81
CA GLY A 57 -9.90 10.57 1.00
C GLY A 57 -11.16 10.09 1.69
N LEU A 58 -11.09 8.95 2.39
CA LEU A 58 -12.19 8.45 3.22
C LEU A 58 -12.48 9.40 4.38
N ALA A 59 -11.44 9.82 5.13
CA ALA A 59 -11.59 10.72 6.26
C ALA A 59 -12.22 12.05 5.86
N MET A 60 -11.78 12.65 4.75
CA MET A 60 -12.37 13.89 4.21
C MET A 60 -13.85 13.73 3.85
N ARG A 61 -14.23 12.59 3.27
CA ARG A 61 -15.66 12.31 2.96
C ARG A 61 -16.50 12.14 4.22
N LEU A 62 -15.95 11.50 5.25
CA LEU A 62 -16.63 11.31 6.55
C LEU A 62 -16.82 12.62 7.30
N THR A 63 -15.86 13.54 7.24
CA THR A 63 -15.92 14.84 7.92
C THR A 63 -16.58 15.94 7.08
N GLY A 64 -16.86 15.68 5.80
CA GLY A 64 -17.34 16.71 4.87
C GLY A 64 -16.25 17.74 4.51
N THR A 65 -14.99 17.48 4.81
CA THR A 65 -13.87 18.38 4.50
C THR A 65 -13.53 18.30 3.02
N SER A 66 -13.37 19.46 2.35
CA SER A 66 -12.94 19.53 0.97
C SER A 66 -11.58 20.18 0.84
N TYR A 67 -10.62 19.45 0.27
CA TYR A 67 -9.27 19.98 -0.01
C TYR A 67 -9.30 21.17 -0.97
N ALA A 68 -10.17 21.15 -1.98
CA ALA A 68 -10.32 22.25 -2.93
C ALA A 68 -10.80 23.53 -2.23
N VAL A 69 -11.80 23.41 -1.34
CA VAL A 69 -12.33 24.55 -0.58
C VAL A 69 -11.29 25.10 0.40
N ALA A 70 -10.50 24.24 1.03
CA ALA A 70 -9.43 24.69 1.93
C ALA A 70 -8.35 25.49 1.15
N ILE A 71 -7.93 25.02 -0.02
CA ILE A 71 -6.98 25.75 -0.89
C ILE A 71 -7.55 27.11 -1.32
N GLU A 72 -8.82 27.17 -1.75
CA GLU A 72 -9.46 28.43 -2.14
C GLU A 72 -9.50 29.45 -0.98
N ARG A 73 -9.57 28.98 0.26
CA ARG A 73 -9.52 29.82 1.47
C ARG A 73 -8.11 30.12 1.96
N GLY A 74 -7.07 29.58 1.31
CA GLY A 74 -5.70 29.73 1.77
C GLY A 74 -5.40 29.00 3.09
N GLU A 75 -6.22 28.01 3.46
CA GLU A 75 -6.09 27.25 4.70
C GLU A 75 -5.21 26.02 4.45
N ALA A 76 -4.26 25.77 5.34
CA ALA A 76 -3.51 24.51 5.37
C ALA A 76 -4.38 23.38 5.93
N VAL A 77 -4.49 22.27 5.22
CA VAL A 77 -5.21 21.08 5.71
C VAL A 77 -4.31 20.27 6.63
N ASP A 78 -4.64 20.18 7.90
CA ASP A 78 -4.04 19.20 8.81
C ASP A 78 -4.69 17.83 8.55
N PHE A 79 -4.03 17.01 7.74
CA PHE A 79 -4.50 15.70 7.39
C PHE A 79 -4.63 14.74 8.59
N GLY A 80 -3.76 14.89 9.60
CA GLY A 80 -3.84 14.12 10.82
C GLY A 80 -5.09 14.48 11.64
N ALA A 81 -5.41 15.77 11.75
CA ALA A 81 -6.65 16.20 12.40
C ALA A 81 -7.88 15.65 11.68
N VAL A 82 -7.92 15.71 10.35
CA VAL A 82 -9.04 15.18 9.56
C VAL A 82 -9.26 13.68 9.82
N ILE A 83 -8.18 12.88 9.91
CA ILE A 83 -8.28 11.44 10.23
C ILE A 83 -8.82 11.22 11.65
N ARG A 84 -8.31 11.97 12.64
CA ARG A 84 -8.79 11.88 14.03
C ARG A 84 -10.24 12.29 14.17
N ASP A 85 -10.68 13.33 13.46
CA ASP A 85 -12.06 13.78 13.44
C ASP A 85 -12.99 12.76 12.80
N ALA A 86 -12.60 12.17 11.68
CA ALA A 86 -13.34 11.09 11.04
C ALA A 86 -13.51 9.87 11.97
N THR A 87 -12.42 9.49 12.67
CA THR A 87 -12.46 8.41 13.67
C THR A 87 -13.40 8.75 14.81
N ARG A 88 -13.37 9.99 15.32
CA ARG A 88 -14.27 10.46 16.38
C ARG A 88 -15.74 10.40 15.95
N CYS A 89 -16.05 10.83 14.73
CA CYS A 89 -17.41 10.76 14.16
C CYS A 89 -17.92 9.32 14.12
N LEU A 90 -17.10 8.37 13.65
CA LEU A 90 -17.48 6.95 13.61
C LEU A 90 -17.69 6.36 15.00
N ARG A 91 -16.80 6.65 15.96
CA ARG A 91 -16.90 6.16 17.33
C ARG A 91 -18.09 6.76 18.11
N ALA A 92 -18.47 7.99 17.80
CA ALA A 92 -19.65 8.62 18.41
C ALA A 92 -20.94 7.95 17.90
N ALA A 93 -21.00 7.60 16.63
CA ALA A 93 -22.13 6.87 16.04
C ALA A 93 -22.25 5.45 16.64
N GLU A 94 -21.13 4.72 16.84
CA GLU A 94 -21.13 3.40 17.50
C GLU A 94 -21.77 3.46 18.90
N LYS A 95 -21.45 4.49 19.71
CA LYS A 95 -22.00 4.67 21.07
C LYS A 95 -23.49 4.99 21.08
N ALA A 96 -23.98 5.71 20.07
CA ALA A 96 -25.40 6.04 19.96
C ALA A 96 -26.25 4.81 19.64
N GLU A 97 -25.74 3.87 18.86
CA GLU A 97 -26.40 2.59 18.55
C GLU A 97 -26.45 1.66 19.77
N ASP A 98 -25.45 1.69 20.64
CA ASP A 98 -25.40 0.89 21.89
C ASP A 98 -26.30 1.46 23.03
N GLY A 99 -27.14 2.47 22.78
CA GLY A 99 -28.13 2.96 23.75
C GLY A 99 -27.58 3.93 24.81
N GLY A 100 -26.41 4.52 24.57
CA GLY A 100 -25.79 5.52 25.46
C GLY A 100 -26.11 6.95 25.04
N GLU A 101 -26.64 7.74 25.97
CA GLU A 101 -26.89 9.18 26.01
C GLU A 101 -27.32 9.92 24.73
N GLU A 102 -28.27 10.88 24.90
CA GLU A 102 -28.83 11.75 23.86
C GLU A 102 -27.79 12.31 22.90
N VAL A 103 -27.94 11.99 21.65
CA VAL A 103 -27.07 12.45 20.54
C VAL A 103 -27.28 13.96 20.36
N GLY A 104 -26.33 14.79 20.78
CA GLY A 104 -26.32 16.22 20.49
C GLY A 104 -26.37 16.49 18.98
N ALA A 105 -26.94 17.63 18.58
CA ALA A 105 -27.21 18.00 17.18
C ALA A 105 -25.99 17.84 16.22
N GLY A 106 -24.76 17.93 16.73
CA GLY A 106 -23.53 17.67 15.96
C GLY A 106 -23.30 16.19 15.60
N ASN A 107 -23.82 15.26 16.41
CA ASN A 107 -23.66 13.82 16.20
C ASN A 107 -24.67 13.24 15.20
N VAL A 108 -25.83 13.87 15.02
CA VAL A 108 -26.85 13.46 14.03
C VAL A 108 -26.29 13.57 12.61
N GLY A 109 -25.55 14.65 12.31
CA GLY A 109 -24.92 14.82 11.00
C GLY A 109 -23.84 13.76 10.71
N ALA A 110 -23.05 13.39 11.73
CA ALA A 110 -22.00 12.39 11.62
C ALA A 110 -22.60 10.97 11.38
N SER A 111 -23.68 10.63 12.08
CA SER A 111 -24.39 9.35 11.86
C SER A 111 -24.95 9.25 10.44
N ILE A 112 -25.60 10.29 9.93
CA ILE A 112 -26.15 10.31 8.55
C ILE A 112 -25.01 10.13 7.51
N VAL A 113 -23.87 10.78 7.70
CA VAL A 113 -22.71 10.65 6.78
C VAL A 113 -22.12 9.25 6.85
N ARG A 114 -21.97 8.67 8.04
CA ARG A 114 -21.53 7.28 8.24
C ARG A 114 -22.46 6.33 7.50
N ASP A 115 -23.77 6.41 7.75
CA ASP A 115 -24.76 5.51 7.17
C ASP A 115 -24.77 5.60 5.64
N ARG A 116 -24.58 6.78 5.07
CA ARG A 116 -24.48 6.94 3.60
C ARG A 116 -23.19 6.35 3.02
N LEU A 117 -22.07 6.38 3.74
CA LEU A 117 -20.77 5.96 3.22
C LEU A 117 -20.41 4.51 3.55
N LEU A 118 -20.94 3.98 4.64
CA LEU A 118 -20.64 2.65 5.14
C LEU A 118 -21.85 1.72 5.11
N ALA A 119 -23.07 2.21 4.82
CA ALA A 119 -24.25 1.37 4.69
C ALA A 119 -24.01 0.28 3.63
N GLY A 120 -24.24 -0.96 4.03
CA GLY A 120 -24.04 -2.11 3.15
C GLY A 120 -22.59 -2.53 2.96
N LEU A 121 -21.59 -1.83 3.55
CA LEU A 121 -20.20 -2.23 3.48
C LEU A 121 -19.99 -3.56 4.21
N ARG A 122 -19.47 -4.56 3.50
CA ARG A 122 -19.21 -5.89 4.04
C ARG A 122 -17.74 -6.30 3.98
N PHE A 123 -16.99 -5.71 3.04
CA PHE A 123 -15.57 -6.06 2.82
C PHE A 123 -14.73 -4.80 2.74
N LEU A 124 -13.74 -4.72 3.63
CA LEU A 124 -12.73 -3.67 3.65
C LEU A 124 -11.36 -4.30 3.37
N LEU A 125 -10.70 -3.84 2.29
CA LEU A 125 -9.37 -4.30 1.94
C LEU A 125 -8.39 -3.13 2.05
N VAL A 126 -7.25 -3.33 2.71
CA VAL A 126 -6.24 -2.28 2.90
C VAL A 126 -4.91 -2.72 2.32
N ASP A 127 -4.33 -1.89 1.44
CA ASP A 127 -3.01 -2.11 0.82
C ASP A 127 -1.91 -1.37 1.60
N GLU A 128 -0.68 -1.88 1.55
CA GLU A 128 0.52 -1.33 2.19
C GLU A 128 0.33 -1.06 3.70
N TYR A 129 -0.22 -2.05 4.39
CA TYR A 129 -0.60 -1.91 5.81
C TYR A 129 0.58 -1.65 6.75
N GLN A 130 1.82 -1.91 6.35
CA GLN A 130 3.03 -1.59 7.11
C GLN A 130 3.29 -0.08 7.20
N ASP A 131 2.70 0.72 6.29
CA ASP A 131 2.95 2.16 6.21
C ASP A 131 1.92 2.99 6.98
N ILE A 132 1.00 2.36 7.70
CA ILE A 132 0.02 3.06 8.54
C ILE A 132 0.62 3.54 9.85
N ASN A 133 0.11 4.67 10.35
CA ASN A 133 0.36 5.18 11.70
C ASN A 133 -0.82 4.90 12.65
N GLY A 134 -0.74 5.41 13.89
CA GLY A 134 -1.78 5.19 14.90
C GLY A 134 -3.15 5.73 14.53
N ASP A 135 -3.20 6.92 13.94
CA ASP A 135 -4.45 7.54 13.53
C ASP A 135 -5.12 6.75 12.41
N HIS A 136 -4.32 6.27 11.45
CA HIS A 136 -4.80 5.38 10.38
C HIS A 136 -5.35 4.06 10.94
N TYR A 137 -4.64 3.45 11.90
CA TYR A 137 -5.07 2.21 12.55
C TYR A 137 -6.42 2.38 13.24
N GLU A 138 -6.62 3.47 14.01
CA GLU A 138 -7.88 3.75 14.69
C GLU A 138 -9.03 4.02 13.70
N LEU A 139 -8.77 4.73 12.59
CA LEU A 139 -9.76 4.95 11.54
C LEU A 139 -10.19 3.61 10.90
N ILE A 140 -9.24 2.77 10.50
CA ILE A 140 -9.53 1.44 9.93
C ILE A 140 -10.32 0.60 10.93
N SER A 141 -9.94 0.62 12.21
CA SER A 141 -10.61 -0.09 13.28
C SER A 141 -12.06 0.38 13.48
N ALA A 142 -12.31 1.69 13.37
CA ALA A 142 -13.66 2.26 13.46
C ALA A 142 -14.52 1.88 12.25
N VAL A 143 -13.97 1.96 11.03
CA VAL A 143 -14.67 1.53 9.80
C VAL A 143 -15.01 0.05 9.84
N ALA A 144 -14.09 -0.79 10.33
CA ALA A 144 -14.29 -2.24 10.44
C ALA A 144 -15.25 -2.67 11.56
N GLY A 145 -15.68 -1.73 12.41
CA GLY A 145 -16.57 -2.04 13.53
C GLY A 145 -15.94 -2.93 14.60
N ARG A 146 -14.62 -2.86 14.81
CA ARG A 146 -13.90 -3.74 15.74
C ARG A 146 -14.44 -3.73 17.16
N LYS A 147 -14.97 -2.59 17.61
CA LYS A 147 -15.52 -2.43 18.97
C LYS A 147 -17.01 -2.72 19.04
N LEU A 148 -17.67 -3.06 17.94
CA LEU A 148 -19.07 -3.46 17.95
C LEU A 148 -19.24 -4.81 18.65
N GLN A 149 -20.31 -4.95 19.41
CA GLN A 149 -20.60 -6.15 20.21
C GLN A 149 -21.07 -7.31 19.34
N THR A 150 -21.83 -7.01 18.29
CA THR A 150 -22.37 -8.01 17.34
C THR A 150 -21.39 -8.30 16.23
N GLU A 151 -21.11 -9.57 15.97
CA GLU A 151 -20.23 -9.98 14.86
C GLU A 151 -20.85 -9.70 13.48
N GLU A 152 -22.18 -9.70 13.39
CA GLU A 152 -22.93 -9.47 12.15
C GLU A 152 -22.72 -8.04 11.60
N ASP A 153 -22.47 -7.06 12.48
CA ASP A 153 -22.23 -5.67 12.12
C ASP A 153 -20.77 -5.37 11.76
N ARG A 154 -19.89 -6.35 11.91
CA ARG A 154 -18.46 -6.18 11.61
C ARG A 154 -18.17 -6.40 10.13
N VAL A 155 -17.40 -5.49 9.58
CA VAL A 155 -16.89 -5.59 8.20
C VAL A 155 -15.78 -6.63 8.15
N CYS A 156 -15.82 -7.51 7.15
CA CYS A 156 -14.72 -8.46 6.89
C CYS A 156 -13.48 -7.68 6.44
N LEU A 157 -12.45 -7.66 7.27
CA LEU A 157 -11.22 -6.89 7.02
C LEU A 157 -10.11 -7.78 6.48
N MET A 158 -9.53 -7.39 5.36
CA MET A 158 -8.34 -7.99 4.78
C MET A 158 -7.25 -6.93 4.62
N VAL A 159 -6.05 -7.22 5.10
CA VAL A 159 -4.90 -6.33 4.92
C VAL A 159 -3.78 -7.02 4.14
N VAL A 160 -3.06 -6.24 3.35
CA VAL A 160 -1.85 -6.69 2.64
C VAL A 160 -0.72 -5.74 2.99
N GLY A 161 0.42 -6.29 3.36
CA GLY A 161 1.58 -5.49 3.72
C GLY A 161 2.85 -6.33 3.81
N ASP A 162 3.96 -5.66 3.98
CA ASP A 162 5.29 -6.24 4.09
C ASP A 162 6.10 -5.45 5.13
N ASP A 163 6.29 -6.04 6.32
CA ASP A 163 7.01 -5.39 7.42
C ASP A 163 8.49 -5.09 7.08
N ASP A 164 9.08 -5.85 6.14
CA ASP A 164 10.44 -5.60 5.64
C ASP A 164 10.52 -4.36 4.71
N GLN A 165 9.39 -3.82 4.25
CA GLN A 165 9.31 -2.65 3.36
C GLN A 165 8.87 -1.36 4.06
N ASN A 166 8.77 -1.33 5.39
CA ASN A 166 8.46 -0.09 6.10
C ASN A 166 9.61 0.91 6.01
N ILE A 167 9.41 1.95 5.20
CA ILE A 167 10.36 3.06 5.00
C ILE A 167 9.81 4.41 5.47
N TYR A 168 8.58 4.45 6.02
CA TYR A 168 7.90 5.66 6.48
C TYR A 168 7.87 5.80 8.01
N ALA A 169 8.80 5.16 8.72
CA ALA A 169 8.88 5.28 10.18
C ALA A 169 9.06 6.74 10.67
N PHE A 170 9.69 7.59 9.85
CA PHE A 170 9.86 9.02 10.11
C PHE A 170 8.53 9.81 10.10
N ASP A 171 7.50 9.30 9.42
CA ASP A 171 6.14 9.85 9.34
C ASP A 171 5.17 9.15 10.33
N GLY A 172 5.72 8.46 11.33
CA GLY A 172 4.95 7.77 12.36
C GLY A 172 4.39 6.41 11.96
N ALA A 173 4.71 5.91 10.76
CA ALA A 173 4.37 4.55 10.37
C ALA A 173 5.06 3.53 11.29
N SER A 174 4.36 2.45 11.63
CA SER A 174 4.90 1.45 12.54
C SER A 174 4.48 0.04 12.16
N VAL A 175 5.47 -0.83 12.00
CA VAL A 175 5.25 -2.27 11.80
C VAL A 175 4.51 -2.94 12.97
N ARG A 176 4.36 -2.23 14.11
CA ARG A 176 3.56 -2.68 15.24
C ARG A 176 2.14 -3.02 14.82
N TYR A 177 1.54 -2.21 13.95
CA TYR A 177 0.13 -2.38 13.56
C TYR A 177 -0.11 -3.60 12.69
N ILE A 178 0.80 -3.93 11.76
CA ILE A 178 0.67 -5.16 10.97
C ILE A 178 0.89 -6.40 11.85
N ARG A 179 1.76 -6.32 12.86
CA ARG A 179 1.99 -7.42 13.82
C ARG A 179 0.80 -7.63 14.75
N GLN A 180 0.22 -6.54 15.26
CA GLN A 180 -0.95 -6.58 16.14
C GLN A 180 -2.21 -7.04 15.43
N PHE A 181 -2.28 -6.90 14.10
CA PHE A 181 -3.46 -7.24 13.31
C PHE A 181 -3.94 -8.69 13.53
N GLU A 182 -3.00 -9.63 13.57
CA GLU A 182 -3.30 -11.04 13.78
C GLU A 182 -4.01 -11.29 15.13
N THR A 183 -3.54 -10.65 16.19
CA THR A 183 -4.13 -10.74 17.53
C THR A 183 -5.43 -9.95 17.63
N ASP A 184 -5.44 -8.72 17.11
CA ASP A 184 -6.55 -7.78 17.28
C ASP A 184 -7.81 -8.19 16.55
N TYR A 185 -7.66 -8.93 15.44
CA TYR A 185 -8.77 -9.37 14.60
C TYR A 185 -8.91 -10.89 14.53
N ALA A 186 -8.16 -11.64 15.35
CA ALA A 186 -8.06 -13.11 15.25
C ALA A 186 -7.82 -13.55 13.79
N ALA A 187 -6.97 -12.79 13.07
CA ALA A 187 -6.82 -12.92 11.65
C ALA A 187 -5.96 -14.11 11.26
N ARG A 188 -6.29 -14.74 10.12
CA ARG A 188 -5.44 -15.77 9.53
C ARG A 188 -4.38 -15.14 8.63
N ARG A 189 -3.11 -15.46 8.89
CA ARG A 189 -1.97 -14.99 8.10
C ARG A 189 -1.63 -15.94 6.96
N TYR A 190 -1.33 -15.35 5.80
CA TYR A 190 -0.82 -16.04 4.62
C TYR A 190 0.44 -15.33 4.12
N ALA A 191 1.54 -16.05 3.96
CA ALA A 191 2.78 -15.51 3.45
C ALA A 191 2.86 -15.70 1.92
N LEU A 192 3.23 -14.62 1.22
CA LEU A 192 3.47 -14.61 -0.20
C LEU A 192 4.98 -14.63 -0.44
N VAL A 193 5.54 -15.81 -0.67
CA VAL A 193 6.99 -16.01 -0.79
C VAL A 193 7.49 -16.03 -2.24
N GLU A 194 6.62 -16.11 -3.23
CA GLU A 194 6.99 -16.11 -4.63
C GLU A 194 7.03 -14.70 -5.21
N ASN A 195 8.20 -14.32 -5.74
CA ASN A 195 8.42 -13.05 -6.40
C ASN A 195 8.32 -13.19 -7.92
N TYR A 196 7.40 -12.41 -8.51
CA TYR A 196 7.12 -12.40 -9.95
C TYR A 196 7.74 -11.18 -10.67
N ARG A 197 8.53 -10.36 -9.96
CA ARG A 197 9.07 -9.10 -10.47
C ARG A 197 10.55 -9.20 -10.80
N SER A 198 11.34 -9.65 -9.85
CA SER A 198 12.80 -9.53 -9.86
C SER A 198 13.50 -10.84 -10.23
N THR A 199 14.71 -10.76 -10.74
CA THR A 199 15.58 -11.90 -11.02
C THR A 199 16.13 -12.52 -9.73
N ARG A 200 16.68 -13.73 -9.82
CA ARG A 200 17.23 -14.44 -8.66
C ARG A 200 18.32 -13.65 -7.97
N HIS A 201 19.27 -13.08 -8.71
CA HIS A 201 20.35 -12.28 -8.13
C HIS A 201 19.85 -11.12 -7.27
N ILE A 202 18.79 -10.43 -7.71
CA ILE A 202 18.20 -9.33 -6.93
C ILE A 202 17.51 -9.86 -5.67
N ILE A 203 16.77 -10.97 -5.77
CA ILE A 203 16.08 -11.58 -4.63
C ILE A 203 17.09 -12.10 -3.60
N ASP A 204 18.14 -12.78 -4.03
CA ASP A 204 19.17 -13.32 -3.13
C ASP A 204 19.92 -12.19 -2.42
N CYS A 205 20.22 -11.10 -3.13
CA CYS A 205 20.82 -9.92 -2.53
C CYS A 205 19.89 -9.29 -1.48
N ALA A 206 18.60 -9.08 -1.82
CA ALA A 206 17.62 -8.54 -0.90
C ALA A 206 17.42 -9.42 0.34
N ASN A 207 17.37 -10.74 0.18
CA ASN A 207 17.30 -11.67 1.30
C ASN A 207 18.51 -11.55 2.23
N ARG A 208 19.72 -11.45 1.68
CA ARG A 208 20.95 -11.28 2.50
C ARG A 208 20.96 -9.96 3.26
N VAL A 209 20.54 -8.87 2.64
CA VAL A 209 20.48 -7.56 3.29
C VAL A 209 19.48 -7.59 4.45
N ILE A 210 18.29 -8.16 4.22
CA ILE A 210 17.25 -8.15 5.22
C ILE A 210 17.46 -9.14 6.37
N GLU A 211 18.34 -10.13 6.22
CA GLU A 211 18.72 -11.07 7.31
C GLU A 211 19.25 -10.35 8.54
N HIS A 212 19.84 -9.16 8.37
CA HIS A 212 20.38 -8.35 9.45
C HIS A 212 19.31 -7.58 10.22
N ALA A 213 18.10 -7.51 9.69
CA ALA A 213 16.97 -6.84 10.36
C ALA A 213 16.45 -7.70 11.51
N ARG A 214 16.25 -7.04 12.67
CA ARG A 214 15.69 -7.67 13.85
C ARG A 214 14.17 -7.68 13.77
N GLU A 215 13.53 -8.65 14.43
CA GLU A 215 12.08 -8.67 14.62
C GLU A 215 11.26 -8.70 13.32
N ARG A 216 11.59 -9.60 12.41
CA ARG A 216 10.87 -9.81 11.15
C ARG A 216 9.70 -10.77 11.32
N MET A 217 8.54 -10.43 10.74
CA MET A 217 7.40 -11.36 10.67
C MET A 217 7.69 -12.57 9.79
N LYS A 218 8.51 -12.38 8.74
CA LYS A 218 8.89 -13.40 7.74
C LYS A 218 10.24 -14.07 8.03
N ALA A 219 10.74 -14.06 9.25
CA ALA A 219 12.05 -14.61 9.58
C ALA A 219 12.27 -16.09 9.16
N ARG A 220 11.17 -16.85 9.03
CA ARG A 220 11.19 -18.25 8.59
C ARG A 220 10.80 -18.46 7.13
N GLU A 221 10.48 -17.39 6.40
CA GLU A 221 9.89 -17.43 5.06
C GLU A 221 10.78 -16.64 4.09
N THR A 222 11.64 -17.34 3.37
CA THR A 222 12.55 -16.71 2.39
C THR A 222 11.80 -16.45 1.09
N ILE A 223 11.91 -15.22 0.58
CA ILE A 223 11.37 -14.87 -0.74
C ILE A 223 12.20 -15.56 -1.82
N ARG A 224 11.51 -16.11 -2.81
CA ARG A 224 12.12 -16.85 -3.92
C ARG A 224 11.51 -16.44 -5.27
N VAL A 225 12.23 -16.71 -6.34
CA VAL A 225 11.71 -16.58 -7.70
C VAL A 225 10.52 -17.52 -7.88
N ASP A 226 9.48 -17.06 -8.57
CA ASP A 226 8.31 -17.89 -8.88
C ASP A 226 8.68 -19.15 -9.67
N HIS A 227 7.79 -20.13 -9.59
CA HIS A 227 8.02 -21.46 -10.17
C HIS A 227 8.33 -21.42 -11.68
N ALA A 228 7.63 -20.57 -12.45
CA ALA A 228 7.80 -20.53 -13.91
C ALA A 228 9.15 -19.97 -14.37
N ARG A 229 9.80 -19.15 -13.52
CA ARG A 229 11.10 -18.53 -13.81
C ARG A 229 12.29 -19.24 -13.19
N ARG A 230 12.09 -20.33 -12.46
CA ARG A 230 13.19 -21.05 -11.79
C ARG A 230 14.24 -21.62 -12.77
N ALA A 231 13.82 -21.95 -14.00
CA ALA A 231 14.71 -22.45 -15.03
C ALA A 231 15.40 -21.35 -15.86
N GLN A 232 15.06 -20.07 -15.62
CA GLN A 232 15.71 -18.96 -16.29
C GLN A 232 17.09 -18.67 -15.66
N PRO A 233 18.03 -18.07 -16.43
CA PRO A 233 19.30 -17.61 -15.88
C PRO A 233 19.09 -16.71 -14.67
N ASP A 234 19.96 -16.79 -13.67
CA ASP A 234 19.84 -16.06 -12.40
C ASP A 234 19.80 -14.53 -12.56
N GLY A 235 20.49 -14.00 -13.59
CA GLY A 235 20.43 -12.61 -14.01
C GLY A 235 19.27 -12.27 -14.95
N GLY A 236 18.41 -13.24 -15.30
CA GLY A 236 17.35 -13.08 -16.29
C GLY A 236 17.91 -12.68 -17.66
N ALA A 237 17.19 -11.83 -18.37
CA ALA A 237 17.61 -11.34 -19.70
C ALA A 237 18.94 -10.53 -19.67
N GLN A 238 19.37 -10.06 -18.51
CA GLN A 238 20.64 -9.32 -18.38
C GLN A 238 21.84 -10.25 -18.26
N ALA A 239 21.64 -11.54 -17.97
CA ALA A 239 22.72 -12.53 -17.92
C ALA A 239 23.52 -12.59 -19.22
N GLU A 240 22.84 -12.48 -20.38
CA GLU A 240 23.46 -12.49 -21.69
C GLU A 240 23.78 -11.08 -22.21
N ARG A 241 22.94 -10.08 -21.90
CA ARG A 241 23.06 -8.71 -22.42
C ARG A 241 24.18 -7.92 -21.78
N ASP A 242 24.47 -8.19 -20.51
CA ASP A 242 25.50 -7.50 -19.74
C ASP A 242 26.60 -8.48 -19.33
N PRO A 243 27.65 -8.66 -20.15
CA PRO A 243 28.73 -9.57 -19.86
C PRO A 243 29.57 -9.14 -18.64
N LEU A 244 29.50 -7.87 -18.23
CA LEU A 244 30.22 -7.36 -17.07
C LEU A 244 29.56 -7.83 -15.76
N THR A 245 28.27 -7.64 -15.64
CA THR A 245 27.56 -7.97 -14.41
C THR A 245 26.84 -9.31 -14.46
N GLY A 246 26.49 -9.81 -15.64
CA GLY A 246 25.65 -10.98 -15.81
C GLY A 246 24.27 -10.81 -15.16
N GLY A 247 23.79 -9.57 -14.97
CA GLY A 247 22.56 -9.22 -14.27
C GLY A 247 22.64 -9.34 -12.74
N ARG A 248 23.83 -9.35 -12.17
CA ARG A 248 24.07 -9.32 -10.71
C ARG A 248 23.86 -7.93 -10.14
N VAL A 249 23.69 -7.88 -8.84
CA VAL A 249 23.70 -6.62 -8.08
C VAL A 249 25.18 -6.22 -7.88
N HIS A 250 25.51 -5.01 -8.34
CA HIS A 250 26.82 -4.41 -8.16
C HIS A 250 26.82 -3.42 -7.01
N VAL A 251 27.80 -3.51 -6.15
CA VAL A 251 28.11 -2.50 -5.13
C VAL A 251 29.38 -1.80 -5.54
N LEU A 252 29.32 -0.50 -5.76
CA LEU A 252 30.45 0.34 -6.10
C LEU A 252 30.85 1.14 -4.86
N GLU A 253 32.08 0.96 -4.39
CA GLU A 253 32.64 1.84 -3.35
C GLU A 253 33.16 3.11 -4.01
N VAL A 254 32.68 4.24 -3.52
CA VAL A 254 33.07 5.57 -3.99
C VAL A 254 33.76 6.28 -2.84
N PRO A 255 34.89 7.00 -3.10
CA PRO A 255 35.42 7.95 -2.14
C PRO A 255 34.31 8.92 -1.70
N ARG A 256 34.44 9.50 -0.49
CA ARG A 256 33.42 10.45 0.05
C ARG A 256 33.45 11.79 -0.71
N ASP A 257 33.27 11.73 -2.02
CA ASP A 257 33.21 12.86 -2.94
C ASP A 257 31.92 12.76 -3.76
N PRO A 258 30.92 13.62 -3.50
CA PRO A 258 29.65 13.60 -4.21
C PRO A 258 29.79 13.70 -5.72
N HIS A 259 30.79 14.44 -6.22
CA HIS A 259 30.99 14.59 -7.68
C HIS A 259 31.43 13.26 -8.31
N GLN A 260 32.28 12.50 -7.65
CA GLN A 260 32.71 11.17 -8.13
C GLN A 260 31.56 10.17 -8.09
N GLU A 261 30.73 10.23 -7.06
CA GLU A 261 29.52 9.40 -6.95
C GLU A 261 28.58 9.62 -8.15
N VAL A 262 28.26 10.87 -8.46
CA VAL A 262 27.41 11.22 -9.60
C VAL A 262 28.05 10.80 -10.92
N GLN A 263 29.36 11.03 -11.10
CA GLN A 263 30.06 10.61 -12.32
C GLN A 263 30.01 9.11 -12.54
N LEU A 264 30.22 8.30 -11.48
CA LEU A 264 30.14 6.84 -11.57
C LEU A 264 28.72 6.36 -11.85
N ALA A 265 27.72 6.95 -11.21
CA ALA A 265 26.30 6.63 -11.47
C ALA A 265 25.94 6.95 -12.94
N LEU A 266 26.34 8.10 -13.46
CA LEU A 266 26.09 8.48 -14.85
C LEU A 266 26.84 7.58 -15.84
N ALA A 267 28.10 7.24 -15.56
CA ALA A 267 28.87 6.34 -16.41
C ALA A 267 28.22 4.95 -16.50
N GLU A 268 27.74 4.42 -15.37
CA GLU A 268 27.06 3.14 -15.35
C GLU A 268 25.68 3.20 -16.06
N LEU A 269 24.92 4.26 -15.86
CA LEU A 269 23.67 4.48 -16.61
C LEU A 269 23.90 4.55 -18.13
N GLN A 270 24.93 5.25 -18.56
CA GLN A 270 25.30 5.33 -19.98
C GLN A 270 25.74 3.97 -20.52
N ARG A 271 26.54 3.22 -19.77
CA ARG A 271 26.96 1.86 -20.12
C ARG A 271 25.74 0.94 -20.29
N LEU A 272 24.85 0.91 -19.31
CA LEU A 272 23.63 0.09 -19.35
C LEU A 272 22.66 0.53 -20.47
N HIS A 273 22.54 1.83 -20.68
CA HIS A 273 21.73 2.35 -21.78
C HIS A 273 22.28 1.90 -23.14
N GLY A 274 23.59 1.90 -23.33
CA GLY A 274 24.25 1.41 -24.55
C GLY A 274 23.95 -0.07 -24.82
N LEU A 275 23.87 -0.90 -23.79
CA LEU A 275 23.52 -2.34 -23.92
C LEU A 275 22.05 -2.55 -24.34
N ILE A 276 21.15 -1.62 -23.97
CA ILE A 276 19.71 -1.71 -24.26
C ILE A 276 19.38 -1.02 -25.58
N ALA A 277 20.09 0.07 -25.92
CA ALA A 277 19.83 0.94 -27.07
C ALA A 277 20.16 0.29 -28.43
N SER A 278 20.80 -0.87 -28.46
CA SER A 278 21.02 -1.63 -29.73
C SER A 278 19.71 -2.04 -30.42
N GLY A 279 18.55 -1.66 -29.87
CA GLY A 279 17.20 -1.93 -30.42
C GLY A 279 16.31 -0.70 -30.66
N GLY A 280 16.80 0.57 -30.57
CA GLY A 280 15.99 1.75 -30.87
C GLY A 280 16.14 2.92 -29.87
N ALA A 281 15.98 4.15 -30.36
CA ALA A 281 16.16 5.36 -29.59
C ALA A 281 15.19 5.48 -28.40
N GLY A 282 15.68 5.91 -27.25
CA GLY A 282 14.84 6.57 -26.24
C GLY A 282 14.30 5.70 -25.12
N GLN A 283 15.08 4.76 -24.54
CA GLN A 283 14.58 3.92 -23.45
C GLN A 283 15.07 4.33 -22.05
N TRP A 284 15.34 5.61 -21.81
CA TRP A 284 15.73 6.12 -20.50
C TRP A 284 14.68 5.87 -19.42
N GLY A 285 13.39 5.82 -19.76
CA GLY A 285 12.32 5.48 -18.84
C GLY A 285 12.35 4.03 -18.26
N ARG A 286 13.35 3.22 -18.69
CA ARG A 286 13.59 1.88 -18.10
C ARG A 286 14.56 1.89 -16.94
N PHE A 287 15.17 3.02 -16.65
CA PHE A 287 16.11 3.24 -15.57
C PHE A 287 15.48 4.09 -14.49
N ALA A 288 15.92 3.91 -13.27
CA ALA A 288 15.58 4.75 -12.14
C ALA A 288 16.82 4.97 -11.29
N VAL A 289 17.00 6.19 -10.82
CA VAL A 289 17.97 6.54 -9.79
C VAL A 289 17.18 6.81 -8.51
N ILE A 290 17.63 6.20 -7.42
CA ILE A 290 16.97 6.34 -6.12
C ILE A 290 18.02 6.90 -5.16
N ALA A 291 17.70 8.00 -4.50
CA ALA A 291 18.50 8.60 -3.46
C ALA A 291 17.70 8.68 -2.14
N ARG A 292 18.43 8.88 -1.06
CA ARG A 292 17.81 8.99 0.27
C ARG A 292 17.07 10.33 0.46
N ARG A 293 17.58 11.39 -0.14
CA ARG A 293 17.02 12.73 -0.08
C ARG A 293 16.83 13.26 -1.50
N TRP A 294 15.85 14.14 -1.67
CA TRP A 294 15.60 14.78 -2.96
C TRP A 294 16.79 15.63 -3.42
N GLU A 295 17.44 16.32 -2.48
CA GLU A 295 18.63 17.14 -2.70
C GLU A 295 19.83 16.34 -3.28
N ASP A 296 19.86 15.03 -3.04
CA ASP A 296 20.90 14.14 -3.57
C ASP A 296 20.65 13.79 -5.06
N LEU A 297 19.52 14.23 -5.65
CA LEU A 297 19.13 14.01 -7.05
C LEU A 297 19.23 15.28 -7.93
N GLU A 298 19.42 16.45 -7.33
CA GLU A 298 19.64 17.73 -8.00
C GLU A 298 21.13 17.97 -8.27
#